data_30b266971cc7d9dadd5effc398436541
#
_entry.id   30b266971cc7d9dadd5effc398436541
#
_cell.length_a   1.000
_cell.length_b   1.000
_cell.length_c   1.000
_cell.angle_alpha   90.00
_cell.angle_beta   90.00
_cell.angle_gamma   90.00
#
_symmetry.space_group_name_H-M   'P 1'
#
loop_
_entity.id
_entity.type
_entity.pdbx_description
1 polymer ?
#
loop_
_entity_poly.entity_id
_entity_poly.type
_entity_poly.pdbx_seq_one_letter_code
_entity_poly.pdbx_strand_id
1 'polypeptide(L)'
;DCGAMHCCDRIRAINLNLANSYSIKNFFNKLRNGMIIMIKIGTCVKGEELLTALPTVISAGFEAIEVYFDAGLKDIDLKELSQKAKEIVQDSNIEFSSIGIYVNPLQNEDQRKEVEKCIDNAKYFGAKVVSTFAGAIENAPVFVSIPKFKDLFGELTKRAEANGLKIGIENAHMNGFWYRATCNIGFCPSAWELMFDSVPSDALGLTWEPSHQVEQFIDVNAQLEEWLPKIVHVHGKDGKIDKPFVSKYGAWFGQHYCDHKFPGLGDSDWVKILSVLSNKGYRGSLTIEGFHDPEFIGEREMEGQINAMKKIKKCRTQI
;
A
#
# COMPACT_ATOMS: atom_id res chain seq x y z
N ASP A 1 53.48 -24.93 -1.74
CA ASP A 1 52.39 -24.23 -2.47
C ASP A 1 51.05 -24.13 -1.74
N CYS A 2 51.07 -24.21 -0.40
CA CYS A 2 49.81 -24.12 0.42
C CYS A 2 49.63 -22.76 1.13
N GLY A 3 50.55 -21.81 0.91
CA GLY A 3 50.51 -20.49 1.58
C GLY A 3 49.74 -19.39 0.85
N ALA A 4 49.56 -19.51 -0.46
CA ALA A 4 48.97 -18.44 -1.30
C ALA A 4 47.42 -18.42 -1.26
N MET A 5 46.79 -19.56 -1.07
CA MET A 5 45.30 -19.64 -1.02
C MET A 5 44.71 -19.02 0.23
N HIS A 6 45.36 -19.13 1.38
CA HIS A 6 44.87 -18.55 2.65
C HIS A 6 45.01 -17.01 2.70
N CYS A 7 45.95 -16.44 1.93
CA CYS A 7 46.13 -14.97 1.88
C CYS A 7 45.01 -14.28 1.05
N CYS A 8 44.59 -14.89 -0.06
CA CYS A 8 43.51 -14.35 -0.92
C CYS A 8 42.17 -14.35 -0.23
N ASP A 9 41.84 -15.38 0.55
CA ASP A 9 40.57 -15.47 1.27
C ASP A 9 40.49 -14.47 2.42
N ARG A 10 41.61 -14.23 3.13
CA ARG A 10 41.68 -13.17 4.14
C ARG A 10 41.55 -11.77 3.56
N ILE A 11 42.17 -11.51 2.40
CA ILE A 11 42.05 -10.21 1.71
C ILE A 11 40.62 -9.99 1.20
N ARG A 12 39.97 -11.04 0.67
CA ARG A 12 38.53 -10.99 0.29
C ARG A 12 37.61 -10.72 1.50
N ALA A 13 37.84 -11.39 2.63
CA ALA A 13 37.06 -11.18 3.85
C ALA A 13 37.26 -9.77 4.45
N ILE A 14 38.49 -9.23 4.39
CA ILE A 14 38.79 -7.86 4.85
C ILE A 14 38.14 -6.82 3.91
N ASN A 15 38.19 -7.05 2.59
CA ASN A 15 37.58 -6.15 1.61
C ASN A 15 36.03 -6.17 1.70
N LEU A 16 35.42 -7.32 1.96
CA LEU A 16 33.98 -7.43 2.21
C LEU A 16 33.56 -6.71 3.51
N ASN A 17 34.34 -6.82 4.58
CA ASN A 17 34.07 -6.12 5.84
C ASN A 17 34.29 -4.60 5.72
N LEU A 18 35.29 -4.16 4.97
CA LEU A 18 35.53 -2.74 4.71
C LEU A 18 34.46 -2.14 3.78
N ALA A 19 34.03 -2.88 2.74
CA ALA A 19 32.94 -2.46 1.86
C ALA A 19 31.61 -2.35 2.64
N ASN A 20 31.31 -3.33 3.50
CA ASN A 20 30.15 -3.28 4.38
C ASN A 20 30.23 -2.12 5.40
N SER A 21 31.39 -1.87 6.00
CA SER A 21 31.55 -0.75 6.97
C SER A 21 31.45 0.61 6.27
N TYR A 22 31.93 0.73 5.04
CA TYR A 22 31.83 1.94 4.23
C TYR A 22 30.37 2.19 3.77
N SER A 23 29.67 1.15 3.38
CA SER A 23 28.25 1.18 3.03
C SER A 23 27.40 1.60 4.22
N ILE A 24 27.64 1.01 5.40
CA ILE A 24 26.94 1.35 6.66
C ILE A 24 27.22 2.80 7.08
N LYS A 25 28.48 3.25 7.03
CA LYS A 25 28.82 4.65 7.34
C LYS A 25 28.18 5.63 6.37
N ASN A 26 28.16 5.34 5.08
CA ASN A 26 27.48 6.16 4.08
C ASN A 26 25.95 6.20 4.31
N PHE A 27 25.36 5.09 4.67
CA PHE A 27 23.94 5.00 5.03
C PHE A 27 23.61 5.90 6.22
N PHE A 28 24.38 5.81 7.32
CA PHE A 28 24.19 6.67 8.50
C PHE A 28 24.49 8.15 8.20
N ASN A 29 25.44 8.46 7.35
CA ASN A 29 25.73 9.83 6.92
C ASN A 29 24.59 10.41 6.06
N LYS A 30 23.99 9.61 5.18
CA LYS A 30 22.83 10.01 4.38
C LYS A 30 21.58 10.20 5.25
N LEU A 31 21.36 9.33 6.25
CA LEU A 31 20.32 9.51 7.27
C LEU A 31 20.54 10.80 8.08
N ARG A 32 21.77 11.02 8.57
CA ARG A 32 22.14 12.19 9.37
C ARG A 32 21.98 13.50 8.60
N ASN A 33 22.16 13.47 7.28
CA ASN A 33 22.03 14.63 6.40
C ASN A 33 20.61 14.80 5.84
N GLY A 34 19.61 14.03 6.31
CA GLY A 34 18.23 14.07 5.81
C GLY A 34 18.06 13.59 4.36
N MET A 35 19.08 12.93 3.77
CA MET A 35 19.07 12.48 2.39
C MET A 35 18.38 11.12 2.18
N ILE A 36 18.21 10.33 3.25
CA ILE A 36 17.42 9.09 3.20
C ILE A 36 16.32 9.21 4.25
N ILE A 37 15.08 9.24 3.81
CA ILE A 37 13.93 9.09 4.68
C ILE A 37 13.61 7.60 4.72
N MET A 38 13.61 7.03 5.92
CA MET A 38 13.20 5.64 6.09
C MET A 38 11.69 5.53 5.96
N ILE A 39 11.23 4.78 4.95
CA ILE A 39 9.83 4.43 4.78
C ILE A 39 9.39 3.61 5.99
N LYS A 40 8.37 4.06 6.70
CA LYS A 40 7.79 3.33 7.83
C LYS A 40 7.06 2.10 7.34
N ILE A 41 7.28 0.98 8.01
CA ILE A 41 6.63 -0.29 7.68
C ILE A 41 5.51 -0.52 8.69
N GLY A 42 4.29 -0.46 8.17
CA GLY A 42 3.05 -0.58 8.93
C GLY A 42 2.27 -1.84 8.61
N THR A 43 1.05 -1.87 9.11
CA THR A 43 0.07 -2.93 8.90
C THR A 43 -1.32 -2.34 8.71
N CYS A 44 -2.16 -3.02 7.93
CA CYS A 44 -3.58 -2.73 7.82
C CYS A 44 -4.32 -3.45 8.95
N VAL A 45 -5.20 -2.75 9.65
CA VAL A 45 -6.02 -3.28 10.76
C VAL A 45 -7.46 -2.88 10.55
N LYS A 46 -8.38 -3.84 10.66
CA LYS A 46 -9.83 -3.55 10.61
C LYS A 46 -10.23 -2.62 11.73
N GLY A 47 -11.08 -1.63 11.42
CA GLY A 47 -11.53 -0.66 12.39
C GLY A 47 -12.22 -1.29 13.60
N GLU A 48 -13.00 -2.34 13.37
CA GLU A 48 -13.70 -3.09 14.43
C GLU A 48 -12.73 -3.82 15.38
N GLU A 49 -11.56 -4.21 14.88
CA GLU A 49 -10.54 -4.97 15.62
C GLU A 49 -9.41 -4.09 16.15
N LEU A 50 -9.41 -2.79 15.82
CA LEU A 50 -8.28 -1.90 16.07
C LEU A 50 -7.79 -1.97 17.51
N LEU A 51 -8.67 -1.73 18.47
CA LEU A 51 -8.27 -1.61 19.89
C LEU A 51 -7.71 -2.93 20.45
N THR A 52 -8.18 -4.06 19.98
CA THR A 52 -7.71 -5.39 20.40
C THR A 52 -6.42 -5.80 19.72
N ALA A 53 -6.17 -5.33 18.50
CA ALA A 53 -4.97 -5.61 17.74
C ALA A 53 -3.75 -4.76 18.17
N LEU A 54 -3.98 -3.53 18.65
CA LEU A 54 -2.92 -2.56 18.95
C LEU A 54 -1.80 -3.11 19.87
N PRO A 55 -2.08 -3.83 20.98
CA PRO A 55 -1.00 -4.38 21.82
C PRO A 55 -0.06 -5.31 21.05
N THR A 56 -0.61 -6.15 20.17
CA THR A 56 0.17 -7.06 19.32
C THR A 56 0.96 -6.28 18.27
N VAL A 57 0.35 -5.30 17.61
CA VAL A 57 0.99 -4.44 16.61
C VAL A 57 2.19 -3.69 17.20
N ILE A 58 2.02 -3.13 18.41
CA ILE A 58 3.09 -2.43 19.14
C ILE A 58 4.23 -3.39 19.48
N SER A 59 3.90 -4.54 20.11
CA SER A 59 4.91 -5.51 20.55
C SER A 59 5.67 -6.16 19.39
N ALA A 60 5.04 -6.33 18.23
CA ALA A 60 5.68 -6.82 17.02
C ALA A 60 6.65 -5.81 16.40
N GLY A 61 6.52 -4.52 16.72
CA GLY A 61 7.40 -3.46 16.25
C GLY A 61 7.01 -2.87 14.89
N PHE A 62 5.74 -2.85 14.53
CA PHE A 62 5.25 -2.06 13.40
C PHE A 62 5.46 -0.56 13.65
N GLU A 63 5.59 0.21 12.58
CA GLU A 63 5.94 1.64 12.63
C GLU A 63 4.77 2.54 12.20
N ALA A 64 3.76 1.95 11.52
CA ALA A 64 2.56 2.64 11.05
C ALA A 64 1.35 1.72 11.03
N ILE A 65 0.16 2.30 11.00
CA ILE A 65 -1.11 1.60 10.89
C ILE A 65 -1.98 2.31 9.84
N GLU A 66 -2.57 1.54 8.94
CA GLU A 66 -3.80 1.90 8.26
C GLU A 66 -4.97 1.29 9.00
N VAL A 67 -5.95 2.12 9.36
CA VAL A 67 -7.23 1.65 9.89
C VAL A 67 -8.21 1.54 8.74
N TYR A 68 -8.74 0.35 8.43
CA TYR A 68 -9.57 0.17 7.26
C TYR A 68 -10.96 -0.42 7.55
N PHE A 69 -11.88 -0.16 6.63
CA PHE A 69 -13.28 -0.59 6.66
C PHE A 69 -13.66 -1.14 5.28
N ASP A 70 -13.84 -2.45 5.18
CA ASP A 70 -14.15 -3.16 3.93
C ASP A 70 -15.66 -3.33 3.65
N ALA A 71 -16.48 -3.07 4.67
CA ALA A 71 -17.94 -3.19 4.60
C ALA A 71 -18.67 -1.92 5.07
N GLY A 72 -18.00 -0.77 4.94
CA GLY A 72 -18.50 0.51 5.43
C GLY A 72 -18.21 0.74 6.92
N LEU A 73 -18.48 1.97 7.38
CA LEU A 73 -18.20 2.39 8.77
C LEU A 73 -19.18 1.77 9.78
N LYS A 74 -20.34 1.32 9.31
CA LYS A 74 -21.42 0.89 10.20
C LYS A 74 -21.75 2.01 11.22
N ASP A 75 -21.83 1.67 12.51
CA ASP A 75 -22.11 2.62 13.60
C ASP A 75 -20.82 3.10 14.33
N ILE A 76 -19.65 2.93 13.72
CA ILE A 76 -18.37 3.30 14.34
C ILE A 76 -18.23 4.83 14.37
N ASP A 77 -18.07 5.38 15.57
CA ASP A 77 -17.63 6.76 15.77
C ASP A 77 -16.10 6.83 15.65
N LEU A 78 -15.64 7.35 14.50
CA LEU A 78 -14.21 7.47 14.18
C LEU A 78 -13.46 8.37 15.17
N LYS A 79 -14.12 9.38 15.74
CA LYS A 79 -13.49 10.27 16.73
C LYS A 79 -13.28 9.54 18.05
N GLU A 80 -14.28 8.85 18.54
CA GLU A 80 -14.18 8.05 19.77
C GLU A 80 -13.15 6.92 19.60
N LEU A 81 -13.20 6.19 18.46
CA LEU A 81 -12.24 5.14 18.14
C LEU A 81 -10.81 5.69 18.15
N SER A 82 -10.59 6.85 17.53
CA SER A 82 -9.27 7.48 17.47
C SER A 82 -8.72 7.88 18.84
N GLN A 83 -9.59 8.36 19.75
CA GLN A 83 -9.19 8.73 21.10
C GLN A 83 -8.70 7.52 21.87
N LYS A 84 -9.49 6.43 21.88
CA LYS A 84 -9.14 5.17 22.54
C LYS A 84 -7.86 4.56 21.94
N ALA A 85 -7.73 4.58 20.62
CA ALA A 85 -6.54 4.07 19.95
C ALA A 85 -5.29 4.87 20.31
N LYS A 86 -5.38 6.20 20.36
CA LYS A 86 -4.27 7.08 20.75
C LYS A 86 -3.80 6.87 22.18
N GLU A 87 -4.72 6.62 23.12
CA GLU A 87 -4.39 6.28 24.50
C GLU A 87 -3.52 5.01 24.59
N ILE A 88 -3.81 4.01 23.74
CA ILE A 88 -3.03 2.76 23.72
C ILE A 88 -1.65 2.96 23.10
N VAL A 89 -1.53 3.77 22.04
CA VAL A 89 -0.26 3.96 21.31
C VAL A 89 0.60 5.13 21.84
N GLN A 90 0.16 5.86 22.84
CA GLN A 90 0.78 7.12 23.32
C GLN A 90 2.29 7.00 23.63
N ASP A 91 2.73 5.85 24.17
CA ASP A 91 4.11 5.58 24.52
C ASP A 91 4.88 4.82 23.43
N SER A 92 4.28 4.69 22.24
CA SER A 92 4.89 4.05 21.08
C SER A 92 5.26 5.06 20.01
N ASN A 93 6.11 4.64 19.05
CA ASN A 93 6.45 5.45 17.87
C ASN A 93 5.55 5.14 16.65
N ILE A 94 4.38 4.53 16.88
CA ILE A 94 3.45 4.18 15.82
C ILE A 94 2.65 5.42 15.38
N GLU A 95 2.51 5.58 14.06
CA GLU A 95 1.61 6.57 13.47
C GLU A 95 0.41 5.89 12.79
N PHE A 96 -0.73 6.56 12.77
CA PHE A 96 -1.82 6.21 11.87
C PHE A 96 -1.56 6.91 10.52
N SER A 97 -1.17 6.13 9.51
CA SER A 97 -0.75 6.64 8.21
C SER A 97 -1.93 6.99 7.30
N SER A 98 -2.97 6.16 7.34
CA SER A 98 -4.15 6.27 6.49
C SER A 98 -5.41 5.73 7.17
N ILE A 99 -6.54 6.16 6.63
CA ILE A 99 -7.86 5.56 6.88
C ILE A 99 -8.34 4.97 5.56
N GLY A 100 -8.56 3.66 5.53
CA GLY A 100 -9.10 2.95 4.37
C GLY A 100 -10.62 2.81 4.45
N ILE A 101 -11.33 3.14 3.38
CA ILE A 101 -12.78 2.92 3.23
C ILE A 101 -13.05 2.40 1.82
N TYR A 102 -13.30 1.09 1.71
CA TYR A 102 -13.33 0.37 0.43
C TYR A 102 -14.76 0.10 -0.01
N VAL A 103 -15.36 1.11 -0.62
CA VAL A 103 -16.77 1.15 -1.04
C VAL A 103 -16.90 1.69 -2.47
N ASN A 104 -18.09 1.59 -3.08
CA ASN A 104 -18.38 2.17 -4.40
C ASN A 104 -19.13 3.51 -4.28
N PRO A 105 -18.43 4.65 -4.11
CA PRO A 105 -19.08 5.92 -3.85
C PRO A 105 -19.81 6.51 -5.07
N LEU A 106 -19.57 5.99 -6.29
CA LEU A 106 -20.22 6.52 -7.50
C LEU A 106 -21.66 6.04 -7.66
N GLN A 107 -22.01 4.92 -7.05
CA GLN A 107 -23.31 4.30 -7.29
C GLN A 107 -24.23 4.37 -6.07
N ASN A 108 -23.67 4.51 -4.88
CA ASN A 108 -24.39 4.51 -3.62
C ASN A 108 -24.08 5.78 -2.82
N GLU A 109 -25.11 6.61 -2.60
CA GLU A 109 -24.96 7.88 -1.87
C GLU A 109 -24.57 7.69 -0.39
N ASP A 110 -25.02 6.62 0.26
CA ASP A 110 -24.64 6.36 1.64
C ASP A 110 -23.17 5.99 1.76
N GLN A 111 -22.65 5.20 0.81
CA GLN A 111 -21.23 4.91 0.72
C GLN A 111 -20.39 6.15 0.38
N ARG A 112 -20.92 7.08 -0.43
CA ARG A 112 -20.30 8.39 -0.63
C ARG A 112 -20.17 9.15 0.69
N LYS A 113 -21.24 9.20 1.51
CA LYS A 113 -21.21 9.86 2.82
C LYS A 113 -20.21 9.22 3.78
N GLU A 114 -19.97 7.91 3.68
CA GLU A 114 -18.93 7.24 4.47
C GLU A 114 -17.52 7.69 4.09
N VAL A 115 -17.22 7.85 2.79
CA VAL A 115 -15.95 8.43 2.32
C VAL A 115 -15.80 9.87 2.85
N GLU A 116 -16.85 10.68 2.78
CA GLU A 116 -16.87 12.04 3.31
C GLU A 116 -16.60 12.06 4.83
N LYS A 117 -17.23 11.16 5.61
CA LYS A 117 -16.96 11.00 7.05
C LYS A 117 -15.51 10.62 7.32
N CYS A 118 -14.91 9.73 6.53
CA CYS A 118 -13.49 9.38 6.68
C CYS A 118 -12.59 10.60 6.44
N ILE A 119 -12.85 11.40 5.39
CA ILE A 119 -12.10 12.63 5.11
C ILE A 119 -12.20 13.63 6.27
N ASP A 120 -13.39 13.85 6.81
CA ASP A 120 -13.60 14.80 7.92
C ASP A 120 -12.95 14.36 9.24
N ASN A 121 -12.84 13.06 9.45
CA ASN A 121 -12.41 12.48 10.73
C ASN A 121 -10.96 11.95 10.73
N ALA A 122 -10.31 11.82 9.58
CA ALA A 122 -8.92 11.34 9.50
C ALA A 122 -7.95 12.14 10.38
N LYS A 123 -8.18 13.44 10.55
CA LYS A 123 -7.43 14.34 11.45
C LYS A 123 -7.41 13.86 12.90
N TYR A 124 -8.45 13.19 13.39
CA TYR A 124 -8.50 12.68 14.76
C TYR A 124 -7.50 11.56 14.99
N PHE A 125 -7.20 10.75 13.96
CA PHE A 125 -6.11 9.78 13.97
C PHE A 125 -4.75 10.45 13.75
N GLY A 126 -4.71 11.60 13.10
CA GLY A 126 -3.49 12.24 12.60
C GLY A 126 -3.08 11.70 11.22
N ALA A 127 -3.92 10.87 10.61
CA ALA A 127 -3.72 10.34 9.26
C ALA A 127 -3.70 11.47 8.22
N LYS A 128 -2.93 11.26 7.15
CA LYS A 128 -2.76 12.22 6.05
C LYS A 128 -3.35 11.73 4.74
N VAL A 129 -3.78 10.48 4.70
CA VAL A 129 -4.38 9.86 3.52
C VAL A 129 -5.70 9.20 3.91
N VAL A 130 -6.68 9.33 3.02
CA VAL A 130 -7.87 8.48 3.01
C VAL A 130 -7.79 7.61 1.77
N SER A 131 -7.60 6.30 1.97
CA SER A 131 -7.57 5.30 0.89
C SER A 131 -8.99 4.85 0.57
N THR A 132 -9.34 4.77 -0.72
CA THR A 132 -10.68 4.33 -1.15
C THR A 132 -10.65 3.79 -2.57
N PHE A 133 -11.77 3.22 -3.03
CA PHE A 133 -11.98 2.94 -4.45
C PHE A 133 -12.44 4.20 -5.19
N ALA A 134 -12.12 4.26 -6.49
CA ALA A 134 -12.66 5.29 -7.39
C ALA A 134 -14.18 5.18 -7.55
N GLY A 135 -14.75 4.03 -7.24
CA GLY A 135 -16.10 3.68 -7.59
C GLY A 135 -16.24 3.29 -9.07
N ALA A 136 -17.41 2.83 -9.44
CA ALA A 136 -17.77 2.50 -10.82
C ALA A 136 -19.29 2.55 -11.03
N ILE A 137 -19.70 2.82 -12.27
CA ILE A 137 -21.01 2.40 -12.75
C ILE A 137 -20.90 0.92 -13.08
N GLU A 138 -21.51 0.08 -12.24
CA GLU A 138 -21.36 -1.36 -12.34
C GLU A 138 -21.80 -1.91 -13.70
N ASN A 139 -21.06 -2.90 -14.17
CA ASN A 139 -21.26 -3.55 -15.47
C ASN A 139 -21.14 -2.63 -16.69
N ALA A 140 -20.63 -1.41 -16.52
CA ALA A 140 -20.32 -0.47 -17.60
C ALA A 140 -18.80 -0.41 -17.88
N PRO A 141 -18.39 -0.01 -19.09
CA PRO A 141 -16.99 0.30 -19.37
C PRO A 141 -16.43 1.41 -18.46
N VAL A 142 -15.11 1.35 -18.16
CA VAL A 142 -14.40 2.32 -17.31
C VAL A 142 -14.72 3.77 -17.70
N PHE A 143 -14.63 4.10 -18.99
CA PHE A 143 -14.84 5.46 -19.48
C PHE A 143 -16.24 6.01 -19.25
N VAL A 144 -17.24 5.15 -19.06
CA VAL A 144 -18.63 5.58 -18.75
C VAL A 144 -18.74 6.13 -17.33
N SER A 145 -17.87 5.69 -16.44
CA SER A 145 -17.84 6.17 -15.04
C SER A 145 -17.12 7.50 -14.87
N ILE A 146 -16.26 7.91 -15.83
CA ILE A 146 -15.40 9.10 -15.70
C ILE A 146 -16.18 10.39 -15.45
N PRO A 147 -17.31 10.70 -16.13
CA PRO A 147 -18.07 11.91 -15.81
C PRO A 147 -18.55 11.97 -14.36
N LYS A 148 -19.10 10.87 -13.83
CA LYS A 148 -19.52 10.79 -12.42
C LYS A 148 -18.32 10.87 -11.46
N PHE A 149 -17.20 10.21 -11.81
CA PHE A 149 -15.97 10.32 -11.05
C PHE A 149 -15.50 11.77 -10.97
N LYS A 150 -15.47 12.47 -12.09
CA LYS A 150 -15.09 13.89 -12.15
C LYS A 150 -15.92 14.74 -11.20
N ASP A 151 -17.24 14.60 -11.24
CA ASP A 151 -18.15 15.38 -10.41
C ASP A 151 -17.92 15.07 -8.92
N LEU A 152 -17.92 13.79 -8.54
CA LEU A 152 -17.78 13.39 -7.17
C LEU A 152 -16.38 13.69 -6.61
N PHE A 153 -15.32 13.23 -7.27
CA PHE A 153 -13.96 13.42 -6.78
C PHE A 153 -13.46 14.85 -6.91
N GLY A 154 -14.05 15.64 -7.83
CA GLY A 154 -13.86 17.09 -7.85
C GLY A 154 -14.36 17.80 -6.58
N GLU A 155 -15.39 17.26 -5.90
CA GLU A 155 -15.87 17.74 -4.61
C GLU A 155 -15.07 17.13 -3.44
N LEU A 156 -14.82 15.82 -3.48
CA LEU A 156 -14.08 15.11 -2.42
C LEU A 156 -12.64 15.63 -2.28
N THR A 157 -11.97 15.95 -3.39
CA THR A 157 -10.60 16.51 -3.34
C THR A 157 -10.56 17.89 -2.70
N LYS A 158 -11.53 18.76 -2.98
CA LYS A 158 -11.65 20.06 -2.29
C LYS A 158 -11.85 19.89 -0.78
N ARG A 159 -12.69 18.89 -0.39
CA ARG A 159 -12.90 18.56 1.01
C ARG A 159 -11.63 18.02 1.68
N ALA A 160 -10.87 17.17 0.98
CA ALA A 160 -9.59 16.67 1.44
C ALA A 160 -8.55 17.80 1.59
N GLU A 161 -8.44 18.69 0.62
CA GLU A 161 -7.58 19.88 0.66
C GLU A 161 -7.89 20.76 1.88
N ALA A 162 -9.17 21.05 2.13
CA ALA A 162 -9.62 21.82 3.29
C ALA A 162 -9.24 21.16 4.62
N ASN A 163 -9.10 19.85 4.68
CA ASN A 163 -8.67 19.10 5.85
C ASN A 163 -7.14 18.81 5.87
N GLY A 164 -6.39 19.26 4.87
CA GLY A 164 -4.95 19.02 4.74
C GLY A 164 -4.60 17.54 4.49
N LEU A 165 -5.44 16.83 3.75
CA LEU A 165 -5.38 15.41 3.44
C LEU A 165 -5.20 15.14 1.95
N LYS A 166 -4.85 13.90 1.63
CA LYS A 166 -4.92 13.36 0.27
C LYS A 166 -5.86 12.17 0.19
N ILE A 167 -6.46 11.96 -0.96
CA ILE A 167 -7.25 10.77 -1.29
C ILE A 167 -6.36 9.86 -2.12
N GLY A 168 -6.17 8.62 -1.69
CA GLY A 168 -5.49 7.57 -2.43
C GLY A 168 -6.49 6.60 -3.05
N ILE A 169 -6.51 6.51 -4.37
CA ILE A 169 -7.30 5.48 -5.06
C ILE A 169 -6.51 4.19 -5.11
N GLU A 170 -7.06 3.14 -4.52
CA GLU A 170 -6.44 1.82 -4.58
C GLU A 170 -6.60 1.20 -5.97
N ASN A 171 -5.55 0.55 -6.45
CA ASN A 171 -5.51 -0.03 -7.79
C ASN A 171 -6.07 -1.47 -7.87
N ALA A 172 -6.99 -1.83 -6.98
CA ALA A 172 -7.68 -3.11 -6.99
C ALA A 172 -8.69 -3.21 -8.15
N HIS A 173 -8.60 -4.28 -8.95
CA HIS A 173 -9.52 -4.46 -10.08
C HIS A 173 -10.89 -5.03 -9.68
N MET A 174 -11.00 -5.64 -8.50
CA MET A 174 -12.25 -6.15 -7.93
C MET A 174 -13.06 -7.04 -8.90
N ASN A 175 -12.38 -7.94 -9.63
CA ASN A 175 -12.95 -8.76 -10.71
C ASN A 175 -13.54 -7.95 -11.88
N GLY A 176 -13.24 -6.67 -11.98
CA GLY A 176 -13.60 -5.83 -13.11
C GLY A 176 -12.54 -5.86 -14.22
N PHE A 177 -12.92 -5.41 -15.40
CA PHE A 177 -12.03 -5.18 -16.52
C PHE A 177 -12.50 -3.99 -17.37
N TRP A 178 -11.70 -3.55 -18.33
CA TRP A 178 -11.90 -2.29 -19.05
C TRP A 178 -13.32 -2.03 -19.57
N TYR A 179 -13.97 -3.04 -20.12
CA TYR A 179 -15.32 -2.92 -20.69
C TYR A 179 -16.44 -3.30 -19.71
N ARG A 180 -16.08 -3.71 -18.50
CA ARG A 180 -17.04 -4.11 -17.47
C ARG A 180 -16.45 -3.88 -16.07
N ALA A 181 -16.54 -2.67 -15.59
CA ALA A 181 -16.16 -2.35 -14.21
C ALA A 181 -17.17 -2.95 -13.21
N THR A 182 -16.71 -3.25 -12.03
CA THR A 182 -17.53 -3.69 -10.89
C THR A 182 -17.73 -2.56 -9.89
N CYS A 183 -16.86 -2.40 -8.90
CA CYS A 183 -16.97 -1.35 -7.87
C CYS A 183 -15.82 -0.34 -7.91
N ASN A 184 -14.83 -0.54 -8.78
CA ASN A 184 -13.67 0.33 -8.89
C ASN A 184 -13.19 0.44 -10.34
N ILE A 185 -12.95 1.65 -10.82
CA ILE A 185 -12.34 1.90 -12.14
C ILE A 185 -10.83 2.11 -12.07
N GLY A 186 -10.27 2.37 -10.88
CA GLY A 186 -8.89 2.81 -10.69
C GLY A 186 -7.81 1.71 -10.78
N PHE A 187 -8.04 0.62 -11.51
CA PHE A 187 -7.24 -0.60 -11.44
C PHE A 187 -6.06 -0.69 -12.42
N CYS A 188 -5.91 0.22 -13.36
CA CYS A 188 -4.83 0.16 -14.34
C CYS A 188 -4.40 1.57 -14.82
N PRO A 189 -3.18 1.72 -15.40
CA PRO A 189 -2.64 3.00 -15.83
C PRO A 189 -3.54 3.77 -16.79
N SER A 190 -4.16 3.13 -17.78
CA SER A 190 -5.08 3.81 -18.69
C SER A 190 -6.31 4.41 -17.99
N ALA A 191 -6.76 3.81 -16.90
CA ALA A 191 -7.82 4.39 -16.08
C ALA A 191 -7.29 5.56 -15.24
N TRP A 192 -6.06 5.46 -14.70
CA TRP A 192 -5.42 6.54 -13.95
C TRP A 192 -5.24 7.80 -14.79
N GLU A 193 -4.80 7.66 -16.05
CA GLU A 193 -4.72 8.79 -17.00
C GLU A 193 -6.07 9.51 -17.09
N LEU A 194 -7.16 8.79 -17.37
CA LEU A 194 -8.49 9.39 -17.46
C LEU A 194 -8.95 10.04 -16.15
N MET A 195 -8.66 9.42 -15.02
CA MET A 195 -9.04 9.92 -13.71
C MET A 195 -8.30 11.23 -13.37
N PHE A 196 -6.97 11.25 -13.51
CA PHE A 196 -6.16 12.42 -13.18
C PHE A 196 -6.35 13.56 -14.17
N ASP A 197 -6.61 13.27 -15.45
CA ASP A 197 -6.99 14.29 -16.44
C ASP A 197 -8.36 14.91 -16.12
N SER A 198 -9.30 14.10 -15.62
CA SER A 198 -10.63 14.59 -15.27
C SER A 198 -10.67 15.38 -13.95
N VAL A 199 -9.79 15.06 -12.99
CA VAL A 199 -9.67 15.69 -11.67
C VAL A 199 -8.20 16.05 -11.41
N PRO A 200 -7.71 17.19 -11.94
CA PRO A 200 -6.30 17.59 -11.82
C PRO A 200 -6.03 18.27 -10.45
N SER A 201 -6.20 17.52 -9.34
CA SER A 201 -5.94 17.98 -7.98
C SER A 201 -4.71 17.28 -7.40
N ASP A 202 -3.89 18.01 -6.64
CA ASP A 202 -2.78 17.46 -5.89
C ASP A 202 -3.24 16.66 -4.64
N ALA A 203 -4.52 16.78 -4.27
CA ALA A 203 -5.12 15.97 -3.22
C ALA A 203 -5.59 14.60 -3.72
N LEU A 204 -5.58 14.33 -5.04
CA LEU A 204 -5.88 13.02 -5.61
C LEU A 204 -4.60 12.28 -5.98
N GLY A 205 -4.48 11.05 -5.52
CA GLY A 205 -3.36 10.16 -5.81
C GLY A 205 -3.76 8.70 -5.81
N LEU A 206 -2.77 7.83 -5.76
CA LEU A 206 -2.93 6.38 -5.70
C LEU A 206 -2.55 5.86 -4.32
N THR A 207 -3.35 4.95 -3.78
CA THR A 207 -2.92 3.92 -2.85
C THR A 207 -2.45 2.75 -3.71
N TRP A 208 -1.13 2.69 -3.92
CA TRP A 208 -0.53 1.78 -4.89
C TRP A 208 -0.20 0.43 -4.26
N GLU A 209 -0.58 -0.64 -4.96
CA GLU A 209 -0.37 -2.01 -4.54
C GLU A 209 0.17 -2.86 -5.70
N PRO A 210 1.34 -3.51 -5.56
CA PRO A 210 1.95 -4.27 -6.65
C PRO A 210 1.22 -5.56 -7.00
N SER A 211 0.47 -6.19 -6.09
CA SER A 211 -0.19 -7.47 -6.35
C SER A 211 -1.15 -7.40 -7.54
N HIS A 212 -1.94 -6.34 -7.64
CA HIS A 212 -2.87 -6.13 -8.74
C HIS A 212 -2.18 -5.83 -10.08
N GLN A 213 -0.95 -5.31 -10.05
CA GLN A 213 -0.16 -5.15 -11.27
C GLN A 213 0.46 -6.46 -11.72
N VAL A 214 0.97 -7.28 -10.79
CA VAL A 214 1.46 -8.64 -11.06
C VAL A 214 0.35 -9.47 -11.72
N GLU A 215 -0.86 -9.44 -11.16
CA GLU A 215 -2.02 -10.17 -11.69
C GLU A 215 -2.38 -9.72 -13.12
N GLN A 216 -2.23 -8.44 -13.43
CA GLN A 216 -2.48 -7.89 -14.77
C GLN A 216 -1.27 -7.98 -15.71
N PHE A 217 -0.17 -8.62 -15.32
CA PHE A 217 1.09 -8.69 -16.09
C PHE A 217 1.67 -7.31 -16.42
N ILE A 218 1.43 -6.30 -15.59
CA ILE A 218 2.03 -4.98 -15.72
C ILE A 218 3.42 -5.01 -15.08
N ASP A 219 4.40 -4.38 -15.71
CA ASP A 219 5.75 -4.21 -15.10
C ASP A 219 5.67 -3.32 -13.86
N VAL A 220 5.70 -3.95 -12.69
CA VAL A 220 5.58 -3.31 -11.38
C VAL A 220 6.60 -2.19 -11.19
N ASN A 221 7.84 -2.39 -11.64
CA ASN A 221 8.91 -1.41 -11.41
C ASN A 221 8.81 -0.22 -12.37
N ALA A 222 8.52 -0.47 -13.65
CA ALA A 222 8.33 0.61 -14.63
C ALA A 222 7.15 1.50 -14.24
N GLN A 223 6.04 0.88 -13.83
CA GLN A 223 4.85 1.60 -13.40
C GLN A 223 5.07 2.38 -12.10
N LEU A 224 5.76 1.78 -11.13
CA LEU A 224 6.12 2.48 -9.90
C LEU A 224 6.95 3.74 -10.19
N GLU A 225 7.94 3.64 -11.10
CA GLU A 225 8.78 4.78 -11.45
C GLU A 225 8.02 5.90 -12.16
N GLU A 226 7.10 5.53 -13.05
CA GLU A 226 6.29 6.47 -13.83
C GLU A 226 5.26 7.19 -12.95
N TRP A 227 4.55 6.42 -12.11
CA TRP A 227 3.41 6.95 -11.34
C TRP A 227 3.76 7.43 -9.93
N LEU A 228 5.02 7.31 -9.51
CA LEU A 228 5.45 7.75 -8.17
C LEU A 228 5.00 9.17 -7.78
N PRO A 229 4.97 10.17 -8.68
CA PRO A 229 4.46 11.50 -8.33
C PRO A 229 2.99 11.53 -7.89
N LYS A 230 2.22 10.52 -8.26
CA LYS A 230 0.81 10.36 -7.89
C LYS A 230 0.60 9.38 -6.73
N ILE A 231 1.61 8.64 -6.30
CA ILE A 231 1.47 7.68 -5.20
C ILE A 231 1.50 8.43 -3.86
N VAL A 232 0.40 8.33 -3.11
CA VAL A 232 0.25 8.97 -1.80
C VAL A 232 0.30 7.98 -0.65
N HIS A 233 0.02 6.70 -0.92
CA HIS A 233 0.13 5.59 0.02
C HIS A 233 0.55 4.30 -0.70
N VAL A 234 1.11 3.35 0.03
CA VAL A 234 1.56 2.06 -0.53
C VAL A 234 1.06 0.92 0.33
N HIS A 235 0.34 -0.02 -0.30
CA HIS A 235 0.03 -1.31 0.29
C HIS A 235 1.11 -2.33 0.00
N GLY A 236 1.56 -2.98 1.06
CA GLY A 236 2.51 -4.09 0.99
C GLY A 236 1.79 -5.40 0.81
N LYS A 237 1.47 -5.74 -0.44
CA LYS A 237 0.85 -7.00 -0.83
C LYS A 237 1.50 -7.50 -2.11
N ASP A 238 1.68 -8.79 -2.24
CA ASP A 238 2.37 -9.42 -3.35
C ASP A 238 1.39 -10.26 -4.20
N GLY A 239 1.79 -10.55 -5.42
CA GLY A 239 1.07 -11.46 -6.32
C GLY A 239 1.97 -12.62 -6.71
N LYS A 240 1.41 -13.82 -6.78
CA LYS A 240 2.08 -15.03 -7.24
C LYS A 240 1.37 -15.65 -8.41
N ILE A 241 1.97 -15.57 -9.60
CA ILE A 241 1.42 -16.16 -10.83
C ILE A 241 1.64 -17.67 -10.83
N ASP A 242 0.57 -18.45 -11.06
CA ASP A 242 0.67 -19.86 -11.43
C ASP A 242 1.11 -19.97 -12.90
N LYS A 243 2.42 -19.93 -13.11
CA LYS A 243 3.01 -19.98 -14.48
C LYS A 243 2.64 -21.25 -15.25
N PRO A 244 2.61 -22.46 -14.66
CA PRO A 244 2.11 -23.67 -15.31
C PRO A 244 0.67 -23.54 -15.77
N PHE A 245 -0.21 -22.99 -14.92
CA PHE A 245 -1.61 -22.76 -15.28
C PHE A 245 -1.72 -21.79 -16.46
N VAL A 246 -1.07 -20.61 -16.35
CA VAL A 246 -1.10 -19.58 -17.40
C VAL A 246 -0.53 -20.11 -18.72
N SER A 247 0.55 -20.88 -18.65
CA SER A 247 1.15 -21.49 -19.86
C SER A 247 0.21 -22.44 -20.59
N LYS A 248 -0.69 -23.11 -19.86
CA LYS A 248 -1.60 -24.10 -20.41
C LYS A 248 -2.96 -23.50 -20.81
N TYR A 249 -3.49 -22.60 -20.00
CA TYR A 249 -4.88 -22.14 -20.13
C TYR A 249 -4.98 -20.62 -20.42
N GLY A 250 -3.88 -19.89 -20.34
CA GLY A 250 -3.86 -18.43 -20.44
C GLY A 250 -4.27 -17.74 -19.14
N ALA A 251 -4.12 -16.41 -19.13
CA ALA A 251 -4.63 -15.55 -18.07
C ALA A 251 -5.94 -14.93 -18.55
N TRP A 252 -7.06 -15.42 -18.04
CA TRP A 252 -8.37 -14.96 -18.41
C TRP A 252 -9.19 -14.61 -17.18
N PHE A 253 -9.95 -13.53 -17.22
CA PHE A 253 -10.82 -13.12 -16.13
C PHE A 253 -11.82 -14.22 -15.75
N GLY A 254 -11.96 -14.46 -14.45
CA GLY A 254 -12.80 -15.51 -13.89
C GLY A 254 -12.10 -16.86 -13.69
N GLN A 255 -10.82 -16.97 -14.06
CA GLN A 255 -9.98 -18.11 -13.72
C GLN A 255 -8.94 -17.70 -12.67
N HIS A 256 -8.70 -18.57 -11.70
CA HIS A 256 -7.71 -18.31 -10.65
C HIS A 256 -6.32 -18.69 -11.16
N TYR A 257 -5.48 -17.70 -11.43
CA TYR A 257 -4.11 -17.87 -11.92
C TYR A 257 -3.09 -17.04 -11.15
N CYS A 258 -3.53 -16.25 -10.20
CA CYS A 258 -2.68 -15.44 -9.34
C CYS A 258 -3.16 -15.51 -7.90
N ASP A 259 -2.31 -15.98 -6.99
CA ASP A 259 -2.56 -15.86 -5.56
C ASP A 259 -2.10 -14.50 -5.06
N HIS A 260 -2.94 -13.84 -4.26
CA HIS A 260 -2.48 -12.71 -3.46
C HIS A 260 -1.70 -13.24 -2.26
N LYS A 261 -0.52 -12.70 -2.03
CA LYS A 261 0.43 -13.18 -1.02
C LYS A 261 0.95 -12.04 -0.15
N PHE A 262 1.39 -12.38 1.03
CA PHE A 262 2.20 -11.46 1.82
C PHE A 262 3.51 -11.08 1.11
N PRO A 263 4.02 -9.84 1.32
CA PRO A 263 5.28 -9.38 0.73
C PRO A 263 6.44 -10.36 0.89
N GLY A 264 7.04 -10.71 -0.26
CA GLY A 264 8.17 -11.62 -0.35
C GLY A 264 7.81 -13.09 -0.50
N LEU A 265 6.52 -13.43 -0.62
CA LEU A 265 6.00 -14.75 -0.99
C LEU A 265 5.51 -14.79 -2.45
N GLY A 266 5.41 -13.65 -3.11
CA GLY A 266 5.01 -13.49 -4.50
C GLY A 266 6.18 -13.26 -5.47
N ASP A 267 5.87 -12.59 -6.57
CA ASP A 267 6.80 -12.36 -7.69
C ASP A 267 7.40 -10.94 -7.71
N SER A 268 7.06 -10.06 -6.73
CA SER A 268 7.55 -8.69 -6.65
C SER A 268 8.98 -8.59 -6.08
N ASP A 269 9.80 -7.72 -6.66
CA ASP A 269 11.14 -7.38 -6.14
C ASP A 269 11.05 -6.25 -5.09
N TRP A 270 10.87 -6.60 -3.84
CA TRP A 270 10.72 -5.65 -2.74
C TRP A 270 11.97 -4.81 -2.45
N VAL A 271 13.17 -5.30 -2.78
CA VAL A 271 14.40 -4.49 -2.66
C VAL A 271 14.36 -3.35 -3.68
N LYS A 272 13.99 -3.67 -4.92
CA LYS A 272 13.87 -2.68 -5.99
C LYS A 272 12.73 -1.69 -5.73
N ILE A 273 11.56 -2.16 -5.33
CA ILE A 273 10.41 -1.32 -4.96
C ILE A 273 10.81 -0.30 -3.88
N LEU A 274 11.38 -0.76 -2.77
CA LEU A 274 11.81 0.13 -1.69
C LEU A 274 12.92 1.09 -2.11
N SER A 275 13.84 0.63 -2.98
CA SER A 275 14.90 1.47 -3.54
C SER A 275 14.31 2.61 -4.39
N VAL A 276 13.34 2.33 -5.26
CA VAL A 276 12.67 3.36 -6.08
C VAL A 276 11.94 4.36 -5.18
N LEU A 277 11.11 3.87 -4.26
CA LEU A 277 10.37 4.71 -3.30
C LEU A 277 11.31 5.64 -2.52
N SER A 278 12.37 5.09 -1.94
CA SER A 278 13.33 5.85 -1.12
C SER A 278 14.12 6.86 -1.94
N ASN A 279 14.73 6.43 -3.05
CA ASN A 279 15.62 7.27 -3.86
C ASN A 279 14.89 8.40 -4.57
N LYS A 280 13.62 8.20 -4.93
CA LYS A 280 12.78 9.22 -5.57
C LYS A 280 11.96 10.06 -4.59
N GLY A 281 12.18 9.86 -3.29
CA GLY A 281 11.69 10.76 -2.26
C GLY A 281 10.24 10.52 -1.80
N TYR A 282 9.72 9.29 -1.89
CA TYR A 282 8.46 8.94 -1.25
C TYR A 282 8.54 9.20 0.27
N ARG A 283 7.48 9.79 0.85
CA ARG A 283 7.43 10.22 2.24
C ARG A 283 6.32 9.55 3.05
N GLY A 284 5.51 8.71 2.41
CA GLY A 284 4.45 7.94 3.05
C GLY A 284 4.96 6.67 3.74
N SER A 285 4.03 5.91 4.28
CA SER A 285 4.28 4.60 4.86
C SER A 285 3.97 3.49 3.86
N LEU A 286 4.50 2.29 4.12
CA LEU A 286 4.11 1.05 3.46
C LEU A 286 3.37 0.23 4.50
N THR A 287 2.06 0.01 4.33
CA THR A 287 1.23 -0.79 5.23
C THR A 287 1.00 -2.17 4.63
N ILE A 288 1.38 -3.21 5.38
CA ILE A 288 1.21 -4.59 4.94
C ILE A 288 -0.26 -4.95 4.99
N GLU A 289 -0.77 -5.46 3.89
CA GLU A 289 -2.12 -5.98 3.76
C GLU A 289 -2.07 -7.49 3.53
N GLY A 290 -2.82 -8.24 4.36
CA GLY A 290 -2.83 -9.71 4.32
C GLY A 290 -4.04 -10.30 3.64
N PHE A 291 -4.98 -9.47 3.24
CA PHE A 291 -6.26 -9.91 2.70
C PHE A 291 -6.09 -10.82 1.47
N HIS A 292 -6.71 -12.02 1.52
CA HIS A 292 -6.66 -13.07 0.50
C HIS A 292 -5.38 -13.92 0.40
N ASP A 293 -4.40 -13.82 1.30
CA ASP A 293 -3.32 -14.81 1.31
C ASP A 293 -3.89 -16.19 1.69
N PRO A 294 -3.76 -17.24 0.87
CA PRO A 294 -4.42 -18.52 1.13
C PRO A 294 -3.79 -19.32 2.27
N GLU A 295 -2.57 -18.97 2.72
CA GLU A 295 -1.85 -19.68 3.77
C GLU A 295 -1.99 -19.00 5.14
N PHE A 296 -2.20 -17.68 5.15
CA PHE A 296 -2.24 -16.86 6.35
C PHE A 296 -3.60 -16.15 6.47
N ILE A 297 -4.66 -16.92 6.69
CA ILE A 297 -6.03 -16.42 6.86
C ILE A 297 -6.51 -16.60 8.31
N GLY A 298 -7.49 -15.78 8.71
CA GLY A 298 -8.12 -15.85 10.04
C GLY A 298 -7.09 -15.62 11.14
N GLU A 299 -7.00 -16.53 12.09
CA GLU A 299 -6.09 -16.42 13.25
C GLU A 299 -4.60 -16.34 12.86
N ARG A 300 -4.23 -16.81 11.66
CA ARG A 300 -2.86 -16.75 11.17
C ARG A 300 -2.50 -15.45 10.43
N GLU A 301 -3.45 -14.58 10.18
CA GLU A 301 -3.20 -13.35 9.42
C GLU A 301 -2.13 -12.46 10.08
N MET A 302 -2.22 -12.27 11.39
CA MET A 302 -1.22 -11.48 12.12
C MET A 302 0.19 -12.12 12.09
N GLU A 303 0.29 -13.45 12.06
CA GLU A 303 1.57 -14.16 11.85
C GLU A 303 2.15 -13.80 10.48
N GLY A 304 1.34 -13.85 9.42
CA GLY A 304 1.73 -13.45 8.07
C GLY A 304 2.18 -12.00 7.99
N GLN A 305 1.44 -11.09 8.63
CA GLN A 305 1.78 -9.67 8.70
C GLN A 305 3.14 -9.43 9.37
N ILE A 306 3.40 -10.08 10.51
CA ILE A 306 4.67 -9.97 11.25
C ILE A 306 5.83 -10.52 10.41
N ASN A 307 5.65 -11.64 9.72
CA ASN A 307 6.66 -12.26 8.88
C ASN A 307 6.98 -11.35 7.67
N ALA A 308 5.97 -10.79 7.03
CA ALA A 308 6.10 -9.83 5.95
C ALA A 308 6.83 -8.56 6.41
N MET A 309 6.47 -7.99 7.56
CA MET A 309 7.16 -6.83 8.14
C MET A 309 8.65 -7.09 8.32
N LYS A 310 9.02 -8.23 8.91
CA LYS A 310 10.44 -8.61 9.08
C LYS A 310 11.16 -8.73 7.74
N LYS A 311 10.51 -9.30 6.73
CA LYS A 311 11.06 -9.41 5.37
C LYS A 311 11.26 -8.04 4.74
N ILE A 312 10.26 -7.17 4.77
CA ILE A 312 10.33 -5.82 4.19
C ILE A 312 11.37 -4.95 4.93
N LYS A 313 11.44 -5.01 6.25
CA LYS A 313 12.49 -4.33 7.02
C LYS A 313 13.89 -4.83 6.63
N LYS A 314 14.07 -6.13 6.38
CA LYS A 314 15.32 -6.67 5.85
C LYS A 314 15.62 -6.16 4.45
N CYS A 315 14.65 -6.09 3.54
CA CYS A 315 14.84 -5.49 2.22
C CYS A 315 15.21 -3.99 2.34
N ARG A 316 14.57 -3.25 3.25
CA ARG A 316 14.88 -1.83 3.52
C ARG A 316 16.33 -1.60 3.94
N THR A 317 16.99 -2.54 4.60
CA THR A 317 18.41 -2.41 4.98
C THR A 317 19.39 -2.67 3.83
N GLN A 318 18.91 -3.09 2.67
CA GLN A 318 19.74 -3.39 1.48
C GLN A 318 19.81 -2.22 0.49
N ILE A 319 19.09 -1.12 0.73
CA ILE A 319 18.97 0.06 -0.14
C ILE A 319 19.86 1.24 0.31
#